data_c1d48f212dfd2162899080d65a647383
#
_entry.id   c1d48f212dfd2162899080d65a647383
#
_cell.length_a   1.000
_cell.length_b   1.000
_cell.length_c   1.000
_cell.angle_alpha   90.00
_cell.angle_beta   90.00
_cell.angle_gamma   90.00
#
_symmetry.space_group_name_H-M   'P 1'
#
loop_
_entity.id
_entity.type
_entity.pdbx_description
1 polymer ?
#
loop_
_entity_poly.entity_id
_entity_poly.type
_entity_poly.pdbx_seq_one_letter_code
_entity_poly.pdbx_strand_id
1 'polypeptide(L)'
;IQDCKDDYLKNDRVYIPLDYFKKYSLNVKVLKADKAPIDFIFLKNDLISETEKLLSRIEIGLNLIKDWRLRKETFIILNIAKRLCFLLKKDDPLLKKIKLSRIDLIICFIKGIVLN
;
A
#
# COMPACT_ATOMS: atom_id res chain seq x y z
N ILE A 1 -4.77 2.47 -2.75
CA ILE A 1 -5.61 2.58 -1.53
C ILE A 1 -5.28 3.84 -0.73
N GLN A 2 -4.00 4.16 -0.57
CA GLN A 2 -3.53 5.28 0.26
C GLN A 2 -4.26 6.60 -0.03
N ASP A 3 -4.40 6.94 -1.28
CA ASP A 3 -5.02 8.19 -1.74
C ASP A 3 -6.41 7.98 -2.36
N CYS A 4 -7.06 6.86 -2.10
CA CYS A 4 -8.29 6.46 -2.80
C CYS A 4 -9.42 7.49 -2.67
N LYS A 5 -9.58 8.12 -1.51
CA LYS A 5 -10.58 9.17 -1.29
C LYS A 5 -10.24 10.45 -2.06
N ASP A 6 -9.00 10.90 -1.98
CA ASP A 6 -8.53 12.09 -2.70
C ASP A 6 -8.60 11.90 -4.21
N ASP A 7 -8.18 10.74 -4.70
CA ASP A 7 -8.28 10.41 -6.12
C ASP A 7 -9.72 10.45 -6.63
N TYR A 8 -10.65 9.93 -5.86
CA TYR A 8 -12.06 9.94 -6.22
C TYR A 8 -12.67 11.34 -6.17
N LEU A 9 -12.43 12.10 -5.09
CA LEU A 9 -13.03 13.41 -4.88
C LEU A 9 -12.44 14.51 -5.75
N LYS A 10 -11.10 14.50 -5.94
CA LYS A 10 -10.37 15.58 -6.62
C LYS A 10 -10.13 15.28 -8.09
N ASN A 11 -9.92 14.03 -8.45
CA ASN A 11 -9.49 13.62 -9.78
C ASN A 11 -10.52 12.78 -10.53
N ASP A 12 -11.67 12.46 -9.90
CA ASP A 12 -12.68 11.55 -10.43
C ASP A 12 -12.09 10.22 -10.93
N ARG A 13 -11.17 9.65 -10.14
CA ARG A 13 -10.44 8.43 -10.48
C ARG A 13 -10.60 7.38 -9.40
N VAL A 14 -10.80 6.14 -9.85
CA VAL A 14 -10.87 4.95 -9.00
C VAL A 14 -9.80 3.96 -9.47
N TYR A 15 -8.77 3.76 -8.65
CA TYR A 15 -7.68 2.83 -8.94
C TYR A 15 -7.87 1.46 -8.28
N ILE A 16 -8.77 1.35 -7.31
CA ILE A 16 -9.14 0.05 -6.74
C ILE A 16 -9.94 -0.71 -7.82
N PRO A 17 -9.56 -1.95 -8.16
CA PRO A 17 -10.27 -2.73 -9.17
C PRO A 17 -11.75 -2.87 -8.82
N LEU A 18 -12.63 -2.65 -9.81
CA LEU A 18 -14.09 -2.71 -9.62
C LEU A 18 -14.58 -4.07 -9.13
N ASP A 19 -13.85 -5.14 -9.45
CA ASP A 19 -14.18 -6.48 -9.00
C ASP A 19 -14.13 -6.62 -7.46
N TYR A 20 -13.26 -5.88 -6.80
CA TYR A 20 -13.21 -5.82 -5.33
C TYR A 20 -14.46 -5.17 -4.75
N PHE A 21 -14.96 -4.10 -5.36
CA PHE A 21 -16.23 -3.48 -4.94
C PHE A 21 -17.40 -4.46 -5.11
N LYS A 22 -17.45 -5.18 -6.22
CA LYS A 22 -18.47 -6.21 -6.45
C LYS A 22 -18.38 -7.34 -5.44
N LYS A 23 -17.17 -7.84 -5.18
CA LYS A 23 -16.92 -8.93 -4.21
C LYS A 23 -17.47 -8.62 -2.83
N TYR A 24 -17.38 -7.37 -2.39
CA TYR A 24 -17.83 -6.93 -1.07
C TYR A 24 -19.17 -6.18 -1.12
N SER A 25 -19.91 -6.25 -2.23
CA SER A 25 -21.21 -5.62 -2.41
C SER A 25 -21.20 -4.10 -2.13
N LEU A 26 -20.11 -3.44 -2.52
CA LEU A 26 -19.87 -2.02 -2.32
C LEU A 26 -20.08 -1.23 -3.63
N ASN A 27 -20.57 0.00 -3.48
CA ASN A 27 -20.56 1.00 -4.55
C ASN A 27 -19.29 1.87 -4.39
N VAL A 28 -18.73 2.34 -5.52
CA VAL A 28 -17.55 3.23 -5.51
C VAL A 28 -17.79 4.52 -4.72
N LYS A 29 -19.02 4.94 -4.54
CA LYS A 29 -19.40 6.09 -3.71
C LYS A 29 -19.01 5.93 -2.23
N VAL A 30 -18.70 4.72 -1.77
CA VAL A 30 -18.17 4.48 -0.42
C VAL A 30 -16.88 5.27 -0.17
N LEU A 31 -16.13 5.59 -1.22
CA LEU A 31 -14.90 6.40 -1.13
C LEU A 31 -15.13 7.84 -0.64
N LYS A 32 -16.39 8.32 -0.68
CA LYS A 32 -16.78 9.64 -0.12
C LYS A 32 -17.03 9.59 1.40
N ALA A 33 -17.15 8.42 1.99
CA ALA A 33 -17.50 8.27 3.40
C ALA A 33 -16.43 8.91 4.31
N ASP A 34 -16.86 9.44 5.45
CA ASP A 34 -15.97 10.04 6.45
C ASP A 34 -15.24 8.97 7.26
N LYS A 35 -15.80 7.77 7.31
CA LYS A 35 -15.23 6.59 7.98
C LYS A 35 -15.53 5.35 7.15
N ALA A 36 -14.57 4.45 7.08
CA ALA A 36 -14.72 3.19 6.35
C ALA A 36 -15.78 2.30 7.00
N PRO A 37 -16.83 1.87 6.25
CA PRO A 37 -17.70 0.81 6.71
C PRO A 37 -16.94 -0.52 6.77
N ILE A 38 -17.47 -1.47 7.54
CA ILE A 38 -16.81 -2.77 7.78
C ILE A 38 -16.49 -3.52 6.48
N ASP A 39 -17.38 -3.48 5.50
CA ASP A 39 -17.17 -4.15 4.21
C ASP A 39 -16.02 -3.52 3.42
N PHE A 40 -15.83 -2.21 3.53
CA PHE A 40 -14.67 -1.55 2.94
C PHE A 40 -13.37 -1.92 3.66
N ILE A 41 -13.40 -2.11 4.97
CA ILE A 41 -12.25 -2.60 5.74
C ILE A 41 -11.85 -4.00 5.27
N PHE A 42 -12.80 -4.89 5.03
CA PHE A 42 -12.53 -6.22 4.47
C PHE A 42 -11.93 -6.13 3.07
N LEU A 43 -12.49 -5.29 2.19
CA LEU A 43 -11.93 -5.03 0.87
C LEU A 43 -10.49 -4.53 0.96
N LYS A 44 -10.24 -3.54 1.80
CA LYS A 44 -8.91 -2.99 2.03
C LYS A 44 -7.91 -4.05 2.48
N ASN A 45 -8.27 -4.84 3.46
CA ASN A 45 -7.39 -5.87 4.01
C ASN A 45 -7.09 -6.99 3.01
N ASP A 46 -8.07 -7.38 2.20
CA ASP A 46 -7.90 -8.35 1.12
C ASP A 46 -6.89 -7.82 0.08
N LEU A 47 -7.08 -6.60 -0.38
CA LEU A 47 -6.18 -5.97 -1.36
C LEU A 47 -4.75 -5.79 -0.82
N ILE A 48 -4.62 -5.42 0.45
CA ILE A 48 -3.30 -5.33 1.10
C ILE A 48 -2.64 -6.71 1.20
N SER A 49 -3.40 -7.74 1.54
CA SER A 49 -2.89 -9.12 1.62
C SER A 49 -2.33 -9.60 0.26
N GLU A 50 -3.04 -9.33 -0.83
CA GLU A 50 -2.55 -9.66 -2.18
C GLU A 50 -1.28 -8.85 -2.52
N THR A 51 -1.23 -7.58 -2.13
CA THR A 51 -0.04 -6.75 -2.31
C THR A 51 1.15 -7.32 -1.52
N GLU A 52 0.97 -7.74 -0.29
CA GLU A 52 2.03 -8.35 0.53
C GLU A 52 2.58 -9.65 -0.07
N LYS A 53 1.71 -10.46 -0.67
CA LYS A 53 2.16 -11.66 -1.42
C LYS A 53 3.06 -11.29 -2.60
N LEU A 54 2.72 -10.24 -3.35
CA LEU A 54 3.55 -9.74 -4.43
C LEU A 54 4.89 -9.20 -3.92
N LEU A 55 4.88 -8.43 -2.83
CA LEU A 55 6.11 -7.92 -2.22
C LEU A 55 7.05 -9.05 -1.74
N SER A 56 6.49 -10.12 -1.20
CA SER A 56 7.26 -11.30 -0.79
C SER A 56 7.93 -11.99 -1.98
N ARG A 57 7.24 -12.06 -3.13
CA ARG A 57 7.83 -12.60 -4.37
C ARG A 57 8.97 -11.73 -4.88
N ILE A 58 8.83 -10.41 -4.82
CA ILE A 58 9.89 -9.46 -5.19
C ILE A 58 11.10 -9.65 -4.28
N GLU A 59 10.90 -9.81 -2.98
CA GLU A 59 11.98 -10.02 -2.01
C GLU A 59 12.80 -11.27 -2.31
N ILE A 60 12.14 -12.36 -2.66
CA ILE A 60 12.82 -13.60 -3.07
C ILE A 60 13.65 -13.37 -4.35
N GLY A 61 13.14 -12.56 -5.29
CA GLY A 61 13.80 -12.27 -6.55
C GLY A 61 14.95 -11.26 -6.47
N LEU A 62 15.14 -10.56 -5.35
CA LEU A 62 16.17 -9.51 -5.22
C LEU A 62 17.58 -10.01 -5.52
N ASN A 63 17.91 -11.23 -5.15
CA ASN A 63 19.23 -11.84 -5.39
C ASN A 63 19.52 -12.08 -6.88
N LEU A 64 18.49 -12.05 -7.74
CA LEU A 64 18.66 -12.20 -9.19
C LEU A 64 19.12 -10.89 -9.85
N ILE A 65 19.00 -9.77 -9.16
CA ILE A 65 19.45 -8.46 -9.65
C ILE A 65 20.97 -8.39 -9.51
N LYS A 66 21.67 -8.43 -10.65
CA LYS A 66 23.14 -8.41 -10.67
C LYS A 66 23.73 -7.07 -10.29
N ASP A 67 23.11 -5.98 -10.73
CA ASP A 67 23.53 -4.63 -10.38
C ASP A 67 23.26 -4.35 -8.89
N TRP A 68 24.32 -4.14 -8.13
CA TRP A 68 24.22 -3.95 -6.69
C TRP A 68 23.49 -2.65 -6.28
N ARG A 69 23.59 -1.59 -7.10
CA ARG A 69 22.89 -0.32 -6.84
C ARG A 69 21.39 -0.51 -7.05
N LEU A 70 21.00 -1.07 -8.18
CA LEU A 70 19.61 -1.37 -8.50
C LEU A 70 19.00 -2.30 -7.44
N ARG A 71 19.75 -3.31 -7.01
CA ARG A 71 19.29 -4.22 -5.94
C ARG A 71 19.03 -3.47 -4.63
N LYS A 72 19.93 -2.57 -4.22
CA LYS A 72 19.74 -1.76 -3.02
C LYS A 72 18.56 -0.80 -3.14
N GLU A 73 18.41 -0.12 -4.24
CA GLU A 73 17.28 0.76 -4.51
C GLU A 73 15.95 -0.01 -4.45
N THR A 74 15.89 -1.16 -5.09
CA THR A 74 14.71 -2.04 -5.08
C THR A 74 14.38 -2.49 -3.65
N PHE A 75 15.39 -2.82 -2.86
CA PHE A 75 15.20 -3.24 -1.47
C PHE A 75 14.67 -2.09 -0.58
N ILE A 76 15.15 -0.87 -0.80
CA ILE A 76 14.62 0.32 -0.11
C ILE A 76 13.15 0.52 -0.45
N ILE A 77 12.79 0.47 -1.73
CA ILE A 77 11.40 0.61 -2.21
C ILE A 77 10.52 -0.49 -1.60
N LEU A 78 11.01 -1.72 -1.56
CA LEU A 78 10.31 -2.85 -0.95
C LEU A 78 9.99 -2.61 0.53
N ASN A 79 10.96 -2.09 1.30
CA ASN A 79 10.76 -1.77 2.71
C ASN A 79 9.75 -0.64 2.90
N ILE A 80 9.79 0.39 2.04
CA ILE A 80 8.81 1.47 2.03
C ILE A 80 7.40 0.90 1.77
N ALA A 81 7.25 0.05 0.77
CA ALA A 81 5.97 -0.56 0.43
C ALA A 81 5.43 -1.44 1.58
N LYS A 82 6.28 -2.26 2.20
CA LYS A 82 5.91 -3.08 3.37
C LYS A 82 5.45 -2.22 4.55
N ARG A 83 6.16 -1.13 4.83
CA ARG A 83 5.78 -0.20 5.90
C ARG A 83 4.44 0.47 5.62
N LEU A 84 4.21 0.88 4.38
CA LEU A 84 2.94 1.48 3.97
C LEU A 84 1.78 0.47 4.09
N CYS A 85 1.98 -0.78 3.70
CA CYS A 85 0.99 -1.85 3.90
C CYS A 85 0.64 -2.02 5.38
N PHE A 86 1.63 -2.00 6.25
CA PHE A 86 1.43 -2.08 7.71
C PHE A 86 0.56 -0.93 8.23
N LEU A 87 0.86 0.30 7.82
CA LEU A 87 0.10 1.49 8.24
C LEU A 87 -1.34 1.46 7.69
N LEU A 88 -1.53 1.02 6.45
CA LEU A 88 -2.84 0.89 5.83
C LEU A 88 -3.70 -0.21 6.47
N LYS A 89 -3.10 -1.26 7.00
CA LYS A 89 -3.83 -2.26 7.80
C LYS A 89 -4.31 -1.68 9.12
N LYS A 90 -3.46 -0.89 9.77
CA LYS A 90 -3.72 -0.34 11.09
C LYS A 90 -4.77 0.76 11.07
N ASP A 91 -4.74 1.63 10.06
CA ASP A 91 -5.52 2.86 10.03
C ASP A 91 -6.56 2.87 8.89
N ASP A 92 -7.54 3.76 9.03
CA ASP A 92 -8.60 3.96 8.03
C ASP A 92 -8.20 5.04 7.01
N PRO A 93 -8.00 4.68 5.72
CA PRO A 93 -7.63 5.64 4.69
C PRO A 93 -8.75 6.61 4.30
N LEU A 94 -10.01 6.33 4.64
CA LEU A 94 -11.13 7.24 4.43
C LEU A 94 -11.26 8.28 5.53
N LEU A 95 -10.83 7.93 6.75
CA LEU A 95 -10.87 8.82 7.91
C LEU A 95 -9.72 9.81 7.89
N LYS A 96 -8.52 9.35 7.58
CA LYS A 96 -7.31 10.18 7.56
C LYS A 96 -6.38 9.76 6.42
N LYS A 97 -5.57 10.72 5.95
CA LYS A 97 -4.53 10.45 4.97
C LYS A 97 -3.39 9.66 5.61
N ILE A 98 -3.11 8.48 5.08
CA ILE A 98 -2.03 7.61 5.57
C ILE A 98 -0.75 7.94 4.80
N LYS A 99 0.27 8.38 5.54
CA LYS A 99 1.57 8.76 4.98
C LYS A 99 2.69 8.12 5.80
N LEU A 100 3.79 7.86 5.13
CA LEU A 100 5.05 7.54 5.80
C LEU A 100 5.60 8.79 6.48
N SER A 101 6.03 8.65 7.74
CA SER A 101 6.78 9.71 8.42
C SER A 101 8.21 9.83 7.88
N ARG A 102 8.87 10.95 8.14
CA ARG A 102 10.29 11.11 7.80
C ARG A 102 11.16 10.05 8.47
N ILE A 103 10.80 9.66 9.70
CA ILE A 103 11.51 8.62 10.46
C ILE A 103 11.33 7.27 9.77
N ASP A 104 10.12 6.93 9.31
CA ASP A 104 9.87 5.69 8.56
C ASP A 104 10.75 5.61 7.30
N LEU A 105 10.85 6.70 6.55
CA LEU A 105 11.67 6.77 5.35
C LEU A 105 13.16 6.59 5.66
N ILE A 106 13.65 7.24 6.72
CA ILE A 106 15.04 7.11 7.16
C ILE A 106 15.34 5.66 7.57
N ILE A 107 14.45 5.03 8.33
CA ILE A 107 14.62 3.64 8.75
C ILE A 107 14.64 2.71 7.53
N CYS A 108 13.73 2.88 6.58
CA CYS A 108 13.70 2.08 5.36
C CYS A 108 14.98 2.26 4.53
N PHE A 109 15.48 3.48 4.44
CA PHE A 109 16.71 3.79 3.72
C PHE A 109 17.93 3.13 4.38
N ILE A 110 18.08 3.26 5.70
CA ILE A 110 19.17 2.63 6.46
C ILE A 110 19.13 1.12 6.31
N LYS A 111 17.96 0.48 6.44
CA LYS A 111 17.80 -0.96 6.22
C LYS A 111 18.25 -1.37 4.81
N GLY A 112 17.90 -0.57 3.81
CA GLY A 112 18.30 -0.82 2.42
C GLY A 112 19.79 -0.79 2.20
N ILE A 113 20.51 0.12 2.87
CA ILE A 113 21.97 0.25 2.78
C ILE A 113 22.69 -0.83 3.58
N VAL A 114 22.26 -1.09 4.82
CA VAL A 114 23.01 -1.91 5.79
C VAL A 114 22.69 -3.40 5.64
N LEU A 115 21.43 -3.77 5.42
CA LEU A 115 20.97 -5.16 5.47
C LEU A 115 20.96 -5.87 4.13
N ASN A 116 21.34 -5.18 3.05
CA ASN A 116 21.33 -5.80 1.73
C ASN A 116 22.70 -5.71 1.06
#